data_c5c9565fee94b590e3e69751db607be7
#
_entry.id   c5c9565fee94b590e3e69751db607be7
#
_cell.length_a   1.000
_cell.length_b   1.000
_cell.length_c   1.000
_cell.angle_alpha   90.00
_cell.angle_beta   90.00
_cell.angle_gamma   90.00
#
_symmetry.space_group_name_H-M   'P 1'
#
loop_
_entity.id
_entity.type
_entity.pdbx_description
1 polymer ?
#
loop_
_entity_poly.entity_id
_entity_poly.type
_entity_poly.pdbx_seq_one_letter_code
_entity_poly.pdbx_strand_id
1 'polypeptide(L)'
;MNRQTVPLQPTVGHTLGGLPVDGHGRCVVGAWSRWFTGLYAAGSAACTGFHGAAPLSGNRLLDAICSGAAAGNQAGEWASGRKFSASSGLETALAEAEGDVSAMMETGDESHVVRCGTIMANLQAALAATSSLSADSMNKLQAKLEQISISAESLYVDQKSLIANTNLLEILRAQAAVRMVTASVQSGLAREESRGAFQRADFPEPNDDFLHHIT
;
A
#
# COMPACT_ATOMS: atom_id res chain seq x y z
N MET A 1 33.90 5.95 -31.64
CA MET A 1 33.01 5.64 -30.50
C MET A 1 31.66 5.22 -31.06
N ASN A 2 31.29 3.94 -30.91
CA ASN A 2 29.98 3.43 -31.34
C ASN A 2 28.92 4.02 -30.39
N ARG A 3 28.11 4.95 -30.89
CA ARG A 3 26.97 5.49 -30.15
C ARG A 3 25.79 4.52 -30.31
N GLN A 4 25.73 3.49 -29.51
CA GLN A 4 24.51 2.70 -29.38
C GLN A 4 23.51 3.49 -28.55
N THR A 5 22.35 3.77 -29.10
CA THR A 5 21.21 4.31 -28.37
C THR A 5 20.60 3.21 -27.52
N VAL A 6 20.48 3.45 -26.21
CA VAL A 6 19.76 2.56 -25.31
C VAL A 6 18.30 3.03 -25.27
N PRO A 7 17.33 2.18 -25.63
CA PRO A 7 15.92 2.54 -25.53
C PRO A 7 15.55 2.67 -24.02
N LEU A 8 14.98 3.81 -23.66
CA LEU A 8 14.47 4.08 -22.32
C LEU A 8 12.94 4.24 -22.38
N GLN A 9 12.25 3.56 -21.50
CA GLN A 9 10.81 3.73 -21.29
C GLN A 9 10.56 4.16 -19.85
N PRO A 10 9.82 5.25 -19.60
CA PRO A 10 9.38 5.60 -18.27
C PRO A 10 8.50 4.49 -17.70
N THR A 11 8.84 4.01 -16.52
CA THR A 11 8.04 2.99 -15.80
C THR A 11 7.82 3.44 -14.38
N VAL A 12 6.62 3.13 -13.84
CA VAL A 12 6.33 3.32 -12.43
C VAL A 12 6.97 2.17 -11.66
N GLY A 13 8.09 2.43 -11.01
CA GLY A 13 8.86 1.43 -10.28
C GLY A 13 8.67 1.50 -8.77
N HIS A 14 7.97 2.50 -8.25
CA HIS A 14 7.87 2.73 -6.81
C HIS A 14 6.70 3.65 -6.45
N THR A 15 6.05 3.35 -5.35
CA THR A 15 5.06 4.23 -4.70
C THR A 15 5.74 4.90 -3.50
N LEU A 16 5.65 6.22 -3.42
CA LEU A 16 6.07 6.99 -2.24
C LEU A 16 4.92 7.01 -1.25
N GLY A 17 5.27 6.94 0.02
CA GLY A 17 4.31 6.84 1.11
C GLY A 17 4.45 5.50 1.85
N GLY A 18 3.45 5.14 2.62
CA GLY A 18 3.43 3.93 3.44
C GLY A 18 2.95 4.25 4.85
N LEU A 19 3.26 3.37 5.79
CA LEU A 19 2.97 3.59 7.21
C LEU A 19 3.83 4.74 7.74
N PRO A 20 3.25 5.79 8.33
CA PRO A 20 4.02 6.88 8.91
C PRO A 20 4.84 6.34 10.10
N VAL A 21 6.13 6.62 10.10
CA VAL A 21 7.06 6.16 11.14
C VAL A 21 7.92 7.29 11.66
N ASP A 22 8.35 7.17 12.92
CA ASP A 22 9.36 8.04 13.51
C ASP A 22 10.78 7.60 13.13
N GLY A 23 11.80 8.32 13.62
CA GLY A 23 13.21 8.00 13.34
C GLY A 23 13.71 6.63 13.84
N HIS A 24 12.89 5.92 14.62
CA HIS A 24 13.14 4.57 15.11
C HIS A 24 12.34 3.49 14.41
N GLY A 25 11.60 3.86 13.35
CA GLY A 25 10.74 2.95 12.60
C GLY A 25 9.44 2.57 13.32
N ARG A 26 9.08 3.22 14.42
CA ARG A 26 7.82 2.97 15.12
C ARG A 26 6.66 3.61 14.34
N CYS A 27 5.62 2.83 14.05
CA CYS A 27 4.45 3.37 13.36
C CYS A 27 3.71 4.37 14.25
N VAL A 28 3.44 5.56 13.72
CA VAL A 28 2.81 6.67 14.45
C VAL A 28 1.41 6.94 13.93
N VAL A 29 0.56 7.46 14.80
CA VAL A 29 -0.85 7.76 14.53
C VAL A 29 -1.15 9.17 15.01
N GLY A 30 -1.95 9.90 14.24
CA GLY A 30 -2.47 11.21 14.64
C GLY A 30 -1.37 12.25 14.85
N ALA A 31 -0.97 12.93 13.80
CA ALA A 31 0.02 14.01 13.79
C ALA A 31 1.30 13.70 14.61
N TRP A 32 1.80 12.47 14.55
CA TRP A 32 3.03 11.97 15.21
C TRP A 32 2.97 11.93 16.75
N SER A 33 1.79 12.12 17.35
CA SER A 33 1.65 12.23 18.81
C SER A 33 1.58 10.90 19.53
N ARG A 34 1.21 9.82 18.86
CA ARG A 34 1.07 8.47 19.42
C ARG A 34 1.68 7.44 18.48
N TRP A 35 2.31 6.40 19.04
CA TRP A 35 2.78 5.28 18.25
C TRP A 35 1.90 4.04 18.46
N PHE A 36 1.81 3.24 17.42
CA PHE A 36 1.08 1.98 17.48
C PHE A 36 1.99 0.94 18.13
N THR A 37 1.72 0.62 19.39
CA THR A 37 2.61 -0.20 20.24
C THR A 37 2.92 -1.56 19.64
N GLY A 38 4.21 -1.81 19.39
CA GLY A 38 4.69 -3.07 18.84
C GLY A 38 4.68 -3.17 17.33
N LEU A 39 4.19 -2.13 16.61
CA LEU A 39 4.23 -2.09 15.16
C LEU A 39 5.37 -1.21 14.66
N TYR A 40 6.19 -1.77 13.79
CA TYR A 40 7.33 -1.12 13.17
C TYR A 40 7.26 -1.28 11.64
N ALA A 41 7.77 -0.29 10.91
CA ALA A 41 7.90 -0.38 9.48
C ALA A 41 9.23 0.24 9.01
N ALA A 42 9.75 -0.28 7.91
CA ALA A 42 11.01 0.17 7.32
C ALA A 42 11.00 0.03 5.79
N GLY A 43 11.92 0.69 5.13
CA GLY A 43 12.05 0.65 3.68
C GLY A 43 10.77 1.10 2.96
N SER A 44 10.42 0.43 1.87
CA SER A 44 9.28 0.82 1.02
C SER A 44 7.90 0.69 1.67
N ALA A 45 7.80 0.02 2.82
CA ALA A 45 6.55 -0.05 3.60
C ALA A 45 6.35 1.15 4.52
N ALA A 46 7.42 1.90 4.79
CA ALA A 46 7.43 3.02 5.72
C ALA A 46 7.38 4.37 4.97
N CYS A 47 6.66 5.33 5.56
CA CYS A 47 6.71 6.72 5.18
C CYS A 47 7.59 7.47 6.20
N THR A 48 8.88 7.53 5.92
CA THR A 48 9.87 8.20 6.78
C THR A 48 9.96 9.72 6.52
N GLY A 49 9.45 10.18 5.38
CA GLY A 49 9.67 11.54 4.89
C GLY A 49 11.05 11.78 4.29
N PHE A 50 11.98 10.84 4.42
CA PHE A 50 13.38 11.01 4.00
C PHE A 50 13.55 11.30 2.50
N HIS A 51 12.70 10.71 1.67
CA HIS A 51 12.78 10.89 0.22
C HIS A 51 11.99 12.10 -0.30
N GLY A 52 11.20 12.76 0.54
CA GLY A 52 10.31 13.84 0.09
C GLY A 52 9.38 13.35 -1.03
N ALA A 53 9.28 14.15 -2.08
CA ALA A 53 8.43 13.85 -3.24
C ALA A 53 9.11 13.01 -4.34
N ALA A 54 10.42 12.72 -4.21
CA ALA A 54 11.14 11.89 -5.19
C ALA A 54 12.44 11.33 -4.58
N PRO A 55 12.63 10.00 -4.56
CA PRO A 55 13.85 9.39 -4.07
C PRO A 55 15.00 9.63 -5.06
N LEU A 56 16.19 9.93 -4.54
CA LEU A 56 17.40 9.93 -5.34
C LEU A 56 17.76 8.51 -5.78
N SER A 57 18.38 8.40 -6.95
CA SER A 57 18.84 7.11 -7.48
C SER A 57 19.77 6.39 -6.49
N GLY A 58 19.53 5.12 -6.24
CA GLY A 58 20.28 4.28 -5.30
C GLY A 58 19.86 4.40 -3.83
N ASN A 59 19.23 5.48 -3.40
CA ASN A 59 18.88 5.71 -1.98
C ASN A 59 17.82 4.75 -1.44
N ARG A 60 17.00 4.14 -2.30
CA ARG A 60 15.96 3.20 -1.86
C ARG A 60 16.53 1.97 -1.15
N LEU A 61 17.62 1.40 -1.68
CA LEU A 61 18.29 0.28 -1.06
C LEU A 61 18.97 0.70 0.24
N LEU A 62 19.63 1.86 0.24
CA LEU A 62 20.27 2.40 1.43
C LEU A 62 19.26 2.67 2.54
N ASP A 63 18.13 3.29 2.21
CA ASP A 63 17.02 3.51 3.14
C ASP A 63 16.50 2.19 3.71
N ALA A 64 16.25 1.19 2.88
CA ALA A 64 15.76 -0.11 3.34
C ALA A 64 16.73 -0.78 4.34
N ILE A 65 18.04 -0.65 4.13
CA ILE A 65 19.07 -1.19 5.03
C ILE A 65 19.13 -0.38 6.34
N CYS A 66 19.21 0.94 6.25
CA CYS A 66 19.38 1.80 7.42
C CYS A 66 18.10 1.84 8.29
N SER A 67 16.94 2.06 7.66
CA SER A 67 15.67 2.09 8.38
C SER A 67 15.31 0.71 8.93
N GLY A 68 15.64 -0.37 8.19
CA GLY A 68 15.45 -1.73 8.65
C GLY A 68 16.30 -2.06 9.88
N ALA A 69 17.55 -1.63 9.90
CA ALA A 69 18.44 -1.80 11.05
C ALA A 69 17.93 -1.00 12.27
N ALA A 70 17.51 0.26 12.07
CA ALA A 70 16.99 1.10 13.15
C ALA A 70 15.69 0.50 13.74
N ALA A 71 14.73 0.15 12.88
CA ALA A 71 13.47 -0.45 13.29
C ALA A 71 13.66 -1.80 13.97
N GLY A 72 14.55 -2.65 13.42
CA GLY A 72 14.86 -3.96 13.99
C GLY A 72 15.50 -3.87 15.37
N ASN A 73 16.46 -2.98 15.58
CA ASN A 73 17.08 -2.75 16.88
C ASN A 73 16.05 -2.29 17.92
N GLN A 74 15.23 -1.30 17.57
CA GLN A 74 14.19 -0.80 18.47
C GLN A 74 13.11 -1.85 18.77
N ALA A 75 12.70 -2.63 17.78
CA ALA A 75 11.75 -3.73 17.98
C ALA A 75 12.34 -4.80 18.91
N GLY A 76 13.63 -5.14 18.74
CA GLY A 76 14.34 -6.09 19.60
C GLY A 76 14.48 -5.60 21.04
N GLU A 77 14.87 -4.35 21.25
CA GLU A 77 14.92 -3.72 22.59
C GLU A 77 13.54 -3.70 23.25
N TRP A 78 12.52 -3.30 22.51
CA TRP A 78 11.16 -3.27 23.02
C TRP A 78 10.64 -4.67 23.42
N ALA A 79 10.92 -5.68 22.58
CA ALA A 79 10.50 -7.06 22.84
C ALA A 79 11.24 -7.73 24.01
N SER A 80 12.55 -7.44 24.17
CA SER A 80 13.40 -8.10 25.19
C SER A 80 12.93 -7.86 26.63
N GLY A 81 12.28 -6.73 26.89
CA GLY A 81 11.74 -6.37 28.22
C GLY A 81 10.31 -6.84 28.47
N ARG A 82 9.69 -7.61 27.56
CA ARG A 82 8.27 -7.93 27.61
C ARG A 82 8.01 -9.42 27.63
N LYS A 83 6.93 -9.80 28.32
CA LYS A 83 6.36 -11.15 28.24
C LYS A 83 5.43 -11.22 27.03
N PHE A 84 5.22 -12.42 26.51
CA PHE A 84 4.18 -12.68 25.53
C PHE A 84 2.83 -12.18 26.02
N SER A 85 2.03 -11.66 25.11
CA SER A 85 0.65 -11.26 25.37
C SER A 85 -0.15 -12.41 25.99
N ALA A 86 -1.17 -12.09 26.77
CA ALA A 86 -2.07 -13.10 27.31
C ALA A 86 -2.73 -13.89 26.14
N SER A 87 -2.83 -15.21 26.30
CA SER A 87 -3.33 -16.11 25.24
C SER A 87 -4.74 -15.74 24.74
N SER A 88 -5.59 -15.21 25.61
CA SER A 88 -6.97 -14.86 25.26
C SER A 88 -7.10 -13.86 24.11
N GLY A 89 -6.24 -12.84 24.06
CA GLY A 89 -6.25 -11.87 22.95
C GLY A 89 -5.78 -12.47 21.61
N LEU A 90 -4.80 -13.37 21.66
CA LEU A 90 -4.30 -14.08 20.50
C LEU A 90 -5.31 -15.10 20.00
N GLU A 91 -5.97 -15.83 20.89
CA GLU A 91 -7.02 -16.79 20.55
C GLU A 91 -8.20 -16.12 19.85
N THR A 92 -8.64 -14.95 20.34
CA THR A 92 -9.69 -14.17 19.68
C THR A 92 -9.25 -13.71 18.27
N ALA A 93 -8.07 -13.12 18.15
CA ALA A 93 -7.55 -12.66 16.85
C ALA A 93 -7.35 -13.83 15.85
N LEU A 94 -6.90 -14.99 16.35
CA LEU A 94 -6.78 -16.19 15.53
C LEU A 94 -8.14 -16.68 15.05
N ALA A 95 -9.14 -16.77 15.94
CA ALA A 95 -10.49 -17.19 15.59
C ALA A 95 -11.15 -16.24 14.57
N GLU A 96 -10.93 -14.93 14.69
CA GLU A 96 -11.38 -13.94 13.72
C GLU A 96 -10.72 -14.18 12.35
N ALA A 97 -9.39 -14.32 12.31
CA ALA A 97 -8.66 -14.57 11.07
C ALA A 97 -9.04 -15.91 10.41
N GLU A 98 -9.23 -16.97 11.20
CA GLU A 98 -9.72 -18.26 10.70
C GLU A 98 -11.16 -18.15 10.15
N GLY A 99 -12.00 -17.36 10.81
CA GLY A 99 -13.35 -17.05 10.36
C GLY A 99 -13.35 -16.32 9.01
N ASP A 100 -12.51 -15.31 8.85
CA ASP A 100 -12.37 -14.56 7.60
C ASP A 100 -11.90 -15.48 6.45
N VAL A 101 -10.88 -16.32 6.70
CA VAL A 101 -10.39 -17.28 5.70
C VAL A 101 -11.47 -18.31 5.36
N SER A 102 -12.20 -18.84 6.35
CA SER A 102 -13.29 -19.80 6.12
C SER A 102 -14.40 -19.16 5.30
N ALA A 103 -14.80 -17.94 5.61
CA ALA A 103 -15.79 -17.20 4.83
C ALA A 103 -15.35 -17.00 3.37
N MET A 104 -14.08 -16.65 3.13
CA MET A 104 -13.53 -16.57 1.77
C MET A 104 -13.56 -17.92 1.05
N MET A 105 -13.27 -19.02 1.77
CA MET A 105 -13.27 -20.38 1.20
C MET A 105 -14.68 -20.87 0.87
N GLU A 106 -15.68 -20.41 1.59
CA GLU A 106 -17.10 -20.77 1.38
C GLU A 106 -17.78 -19.88 0.33
N THR A 107 -17.23 -18.68 0.08
CA THR A 107 -17.82 -17.72 -0.86
C THR A 107 -17.83 -18.27 -2.27
N GLY A 108 -18.98 -18.23 -2.90
CA GLY A 108 -19.17 -18.34 -4.34
C GLY A 108 -20.06 -19.49 -4.79
N ASP A 109 -21.12 -19.10 -5.49
CA ASP A 109 -21.79 -19.92 -6.48
C ASP A 109 -20.98 -19.85 -7.78
N GLU A 110 -20.64 -20.99 -8.35
CA GLU A 110 -19.87 -21.09 -9.61
C GLU A 110 -20.50 -20.33 -10.78
N SER A 111 -21.78 -19.96 -10.68
CA SER A 111 -22.50 -19.20 -11.71
C SER A 111 -22.17 -17.70 -11.74
N HIS A 112 -21.60 -17.15 -10.66
CA HIS A 112 -21.30 -15.70 -10.53
C HIS A 112 -19.87 -15.47 -9.99
N VAL A 113 -18.89 -16.04 -10.68
CA VAL A 113 -17.51 -16.07 -10.22
C VAL A 113 -16.76 -14.80 -10.61
N VAL A 114 -16.35 -14.02 -9.60
CA VAL A 114 -15.32 -12.96 -9.77
C VAL A 114 -13.96 -13.55 -9.42
N ARG A 115 -13.01 -13.50 -10.35
CA ARG A 115 -11.65 -14.00 -10.16
C ARG A 115 -10.66 -12.89 -9.92
N CYS A 116 -9.63 -13.15 -9.13
CA CYS A 116 -8.60 -12.16 -8.80
C CYS A 116 -7.94 -11.56 -10.05
N GLY A 117 -7.73 -12.35 -11.11
CA GLY A 117 -7.21 -11.87 -12.38
C GLY A 117 -8.10 -10.81 -13.04
N THR A 118 -9.43 -10.93 -12.93
CA THR A 118 -10.38 -9.93 -13.42
C THR A 118 -10.27 -8.62 -12.63
N ILE A 119 -10.18 -8.71 -11.31
CA ILE A 119 -9.98 -7.52 -10.44
C ILE A 119 -8.68 -6.80 -10.81
N MET A 120 -7.58 -7.55 -10.94
CA MET A 120 -6.28 -6.96 -11.30
C MET A 120 -6.29 -6.34 -12.69
N ALA A 121 -6.94 -6.97 -13.68
CA ALA A 121 -7.09 -6.41 -15.02
C ALA A 121 -7.93 -5.12 -15.02
N ASN A 122 -9.04 -5.10 -14.27
CA ASN A 122 -9.89 -3.92 -14.12
C ASN A 122 -9.14 -2.77 -13.43
N LEU A 123 -8.36 -3.09 -12.39
CA LEU A 123 -7.52 -2.12 -11.68
C LEU A 123 -6.47 -1.51 -12.61
N GLN A 124 -5.76 -2.34 -13.37
CA GLN A 124 -4.78 -1.89 -14.37
C GLN A 124 -5.42 -1.04 -15.46
N ALA A 125 -6.58 -1.44 -15.98
CA ALA A 125 -7.31 -0.68 -16.98
C ALA A 125 -7.78 0.68 -16.44
N ALA A 126 -8.25 0.75 -15.20
CA ALA A 126 -8.65 1.99 -14.55
C ALA A 126 -7.47 2.96 -14.38
N LEU A 127 -6.32 2.45 -13.96
CA LEU A 127 -5.08 3.22 -13.82
C LEU A 127 -4.56 3.69 -15.20
N ALA A 128 -4.53 2.82 -16.20
CA ALA A 128 -4.07 3.16 -17.55
C ALA A 128 -4.95 4.21 -18.23
N ALA A 129 -6.24 4.26 -17.91
CA ALA A 129 -7.16 5.28 -18.42
C ALA A 129 -6.94 6.66 -17.78
N THR A 130 -6.15 6.75 -16.71
CA THR A 130 -5.85 8.00 -16.01
C THR A 130 -4.57 8.60 -16.59
N SER A 131 -4.71 9.37 -17.68
CA SER A 131 -3.56 9.91 -18.44
C SER A 131 -2.88 11.10 -17.78
N SER A 132 -3.58 11.82 -16.90
CA SER A 132 -3.06 12.95 -16.12
C SER A 132 -3.72 13.00 -14.76
N LEU A 133 -3.02 13.49 -13.75
CA LEU A 133 -3.57 13.66 -12.42
C LEU A 133 -4.25 15.04 -12.33
N SER A 134 -5.55 15.02 -12.18
CA SER A 134 -6.39 16.19 -11.86
C SER A 134 -7.54 15.74 -10.96
N ALA A 135 -8.22 16.67 -10.30
CA ALA A 135 -9.38 16.35 -9.48
C ALA A 135 -10.44 15.57 -10.28
N ASP A 136 -10.74 15.97 -11.49
CA ASP A 136 -11.72 15.28 -12.37
C ASP A 136 -11.29 13.84 -12.69
N SER A 137 -10.05 13.63 -13.11
CA SER A 137 -9.54 12.31 -13.46
C SER A 137 -9.45 11.37 -12.24
N MET A 138 -9.02 11.90 -11.10
CA MET A 138 -8.91 11.14 -9.86
C MET A 138 -10.26 10.81 -9.25
N ASN A 139 -11.25 11.71 -9.32
CA ASN A 139 -12.63 11.41 -8.90
C ASN A 139 -13.28 10.33 -9.78
N LYS A 140 -13.03 10.36 -11.09
CA LYS A 140 -13.47 9.28 -12.00
C LYS A 140 -12.80 7.94 -11.67
N LEU A 141 -11.52 7.98 -11.34
CA LEU A 141 -10.78 6.79 -10.89
C LEU A 141 -11.33 6.28 -9.57
N GLN A 142 -11.58 7.15 -8.60
CA GLN A 142 -12.17 6.78 -7.30
C GLN A 142 -13.52 6.07 -7.48
N ALA A 143 -14.41 6.60 -8.30
CA ALA A 143 -15.70 5.97 -8.57
C ALA A 143 -15.55 4.55 -9.18
N LYS A 144 -14.56 4.34 -10.04
CA LYS A 144 -14.23 2.99 -10.56
C LYS A 144 -13.65 2.08 -9.48
N LEU A 145 -12.79 2.61 -8.61
CA LEU A 145 -12.20 1.85 -7.51
C LEU A 145 -13.26 1.38 -6.50
N GLU A 146 -14.28 2.17 -6.24
CA GLU A 146 -15.42 1.76 -5.40
C GLU A 146 -16.13 0.54 -5.98
N GLN A 147 -16.40 0.52 -7.29
CA GLN A 147 -17.00 -0.64 -7.97
C GLN A 147 -16.08 -1.87 -7.94
N ILE A 148 -14.77 -1.67 -8.16
CA ILE A 148 -13.78 -2.74 -8.10
C ILE A 148 -13.67 -3.28 -6.67
N SER A 149 -13.73 -2.41 -5.65
CA SER A 149 -13.68 -2.80 -4.23
C SER A 149 -14.85 -3.70 -3.85
N ILE A 150 -16.08 -3.33 -4.24
CA ILE A 150 -17.27 -4.16 -4.01
C ILE A 150 -17.11 -5.54 -4.66
N SER A 151 -16.59 -5.57 -5.90
CA SER A 151 -16.33 -6.83 -6.59
C SER A 151 -15.22 -7.66 -5.93
N ALA A 152 -14.24 -6.99 -5.31
CA ALA A 152 -13.13 -7.65 -4.63
C ALA A 152 -13.52 -8.28 -3.27
N GLU A 153 -14.66 -7.90 -2.70
CA GLU A 153 -15.21 -8.53 -1.49
C GLU A 153 -15.81 -9.91 -1.76
N SER A 154 -16.26 -10.16 -3.00
CA SER A 154 -16.91 -11.42 -3.42
C SER A 154 -16.01 -12.28 -4.33
N LEU A 155 -14.70 -12.24 -4.12
CA LEU A 155 -13.75 -13.03 -4.88
C LEU A 155 -13.90 -14.53 -4.61
N TYR A 156 -13.94 -15.30 -5.69
CA TYR A 156 -14.05 -16.76 -5.62
C TYR A 156 -12.69 -17.43 -5.45
N VAL A 157 -12.63 -18.38 -4.52
CA VAL A 157 -11.46 -19.22 -4.30
C VAL A 157 -11.63 -20.51 -5.08
N ASP A 158 -10.91 -20.67 -6.19
CA ASP A 158 -10.97 -21.87 -7.03
C ASP A 158 -10.46 -23.14 -6.30
N GLN A 159 -9.38 -22.99 -5.52
CA GLN A 159 -8.76 -24.08 -4.77
C GLN A 159 -9.25 -24.12 -3.33
N LYS A 160 -10.01 -25.13 -2.98
CA LYS A 160 -10.61 -25.31 -1.64
C LYS A 160 -9.69 -25.99 -0.60
N SER A 161 -8.41 -26.22 -0.92
CA SER A 161 -7.41 -26.71 0.03
C SER A 161 -6.67 -25.55 0.70
N LEU A 162 -6.40 -25.64 1.99
CA LEU A 162 -5.55 -24.66 2.71
C LEU A 162 -4.06 -24.93 2.49
N ILE A 163 -3.69 -26.12 1.99
CA ILE A 163 -2.28 -26.51 1.81
C ILE A 163 -1.77 -25.89 0.50
N ALA A 164 -0.75 -25.03 0.60
CA ALA A 164 -0.09 -24.36 -0.51
C ALA A 164 -1.08 -23.64 -1.47
N ASN A 165 -2.11 -23.01 -0.91
CA ASN A 165 -3.13 -22.31 -1.67
C ASN A 165 -2.63 -20.95 -2.17
N THR A 166 -2.03 -20.95 -3.37
CA THR A 166 -1.57 -19.72 -4.04
C THR A 166 -2.74 -18.85 -4.49
N ASN A 167 -3.91 -19.44 -4.79
CA ASN A 167 -5.09 -18.70 -5.20
C ASN A 167 -5.63 -17.82 -4.05
N LEU A 168 -5.68 -18.31 -2.82
CA LEU A 168 -6.02 -17.51 -1.64
C LEU A 168 -5.05 -16.34 -1.45
N LEU A 169 -3.74 -16.57 -1.64
CA LEU A 169 -2.74 -15.50 -1.56
C LEU A 169 -2.94 -14.43 -2.64
N GLU A 170 -3.28 -14.83 -3.86
CA GLU A 170 -3.56 -13.88 -4.95
C GLU A 170 -4.84 -13.06 -4.70
N ILE A 171 -5.85 -13.65 -4.06
CA ILE A 171 -7.06 -12.93 -3.64
C ILE A 171 -6.71 -11.87 -2.59
N LEU A 172 -5.97 -12.22 -1.55
CA LEU A 172 -5.52 -11.28 -0.52
C LEU A 172 -4.67 -10.15 -1.11
N ARG A 173 -3.79 -10.48 -2.07
CA ARG A 173 -3.00 -9.48 -2.81
C ARG A 173 -3.87 -8.54 -3.65
N ALA A 174 -4.88 -9.07 -4.35
CA ALA A 174 -5.79 -8.24 -5.15
C ALA A 174 -6.58 -7.28 -4.27
N GLN A 175 -7.11 -7.74 -3.13
CA GLN A 175 -7.79 -6.90 -2.15
C GLN A 175 -6.85 -5.82 -1.58
N ALA A 176 -5.63 -6.19 -1.20
CA ALA A 176 -4.63 -5.24 -0.72
C ALA A 176 -4.27 -4.20 -1.79
N ALA A 177 -4.10 -4.61 -3.06
CA ALA A 177 -3.80 -3.70 -4.16
C ALA A 177 -4.92 -2.66 -4.36
N VAL A 178 -6.19 -3.06 -4.33
CA VAL A 178 -7.34 -2.14 -4.43
C VAL A 178 -7.31 -1.12 -3.29
N ARG A 179 -7.11 -1.57 -2.04
CA ARG A 179 -7.02 -0.68 -0.86
C ARG A 179 -5.88 0.32 -0.99
N MET A 180 -4.69 -0.15 -1.42
CA MET A 180 -3.50 0.70 -1.59
C MET A 180 -3.69 1.76 -2.68
N VAL A 181 -4.29 1.40 -3.82
CA VAL A 181 -4.57 2.35 -4.89
C VAL A 181 -5.63 3.36 -4.45
N THR A 182 -6.67 2.93 -3.73
CA THR A 182 -7.69 3.82 -3.17
C THR A 182 -7.08 4.85 -2.22
N ALA A 183 -6.25 4.42 -1.28
CA ALA A 183 -5.54 5.32 -0.37
C ALA A 183 -4.63 6.31 -1.12
N SER A 184 -3.94 5.84 -2.17
CA SER A 184 -3.08 6.69 -3.00
C SER A 184 -3.88 7.76 -3.75
N VAL A 185 -5.05 7.42 -4.29
CA VAL A 185 -5.94 8.37 -4.97
C VAL A 185 -6.50 9.40 -3.99
N GLN A 186 -6.93 8.97 -2.80
CA GLN A 186 -7.42 9.87 -1.76
C GLN A 186 -6.35 10.86 -1.30
N SER A 187 -5.13 10.37 -1.06
CA SER A 187 -3.99 11.22 -0.71
C SER A 187 -3.64 12.19 -1.84
N GLY A 188 -3.72 11.73 -3.10
CA GLY A 188 -3.49 12.56 -4.27
C GLY A 188 -4.56 13.64 -4.46
N LEU A 189 -5.83 13.35 -4.17
CA LEU A 189 -6.91 14.34 -4.20
C LEU A 189 -6.72 15.43 -3.13
N ALA A 190 -6.28 15.04 -1.94
CA ALA A 190 -6.06 15.95 -0.83
C ALA A 190 -4.84 16.87 -1.04
N ARG A 191 -3.91 16.52 -1.95
CA ARG A 191 -2.72 17.33 -2.23
C ARG A 191 -2.93 18.23 -3.45
N GLU A 192 -3.07 19.52 -3.21
CA GLU A 192 -3.35 20.53 -4.23
C GLU A 192 -2.06 21.27 -4.67
N GLU A 193 -1.06 20.51 -5.07
CA GLU A 193 0.21 21.00 -5.60
C GLU A 193 0.84 20.02 -6.58
N SER A 194 1.88 20.46 -7.28
CA SER A 194 2.82 19.61 -8.02
C SER A 194 4.19 19.66 -7.37
N ARG A 195 4.76 18.48 -7.01
CA ARG A 195 6.08 18.42 -6.37
C ARG A 195 6.78 17.10 -6.70
N GLY A 196 8.02 17.21 -7.18
CA GLY A 196 8.82 16.03 -7.52
C GLY A 196 8.17 15.14 -8.57
N ALA A 197 7.94 13.87 -8.24
CA ALA A 197 7.29 12.91 -9.12
C ALA A 197 5.75 13.05 -9.18
N PHE A 198 5.15 13.73 -8.21
CA PHE A 198 3.71 13.97 -8.18
C PHE A 198 3.39 15.26 -8.93
N GLN A 199 2.67 15.12 -10.07
CA GLN A 199 2.36 16.22 -10.97
C GLN A 199 0.84 16.29 -11.19
N ARG A 200 0.24 17.41 -10.78
CA ARG A 200 -1.18 17.74 -10.93
C ARG A 200 -1.38 18.70 -12.10
N ALA A 201 -2.26 18.33 -13.05
CA ALA A 201 -2.58 19.21 -14.18
C ALA A 201 -3.37 20.46 -13.77
N ASP A 202 -4.16 20.36 -12.71
CA ASP A 202 -4.98 21.43 -12.14
C ASP A 202 -4.23 22.30 -11.12
N PHE A 203 -3.12 21.81 -10.56
CA PHE A 203 -2.24 22.53 -9.63
C PHE A 203 -0.77 22.33 -10.03
N PRO A 204 -0.30 23.01 -11.09
CA PRO A 204 1.03 22.72 -11.67
C PRO A 204 2.20 23.22 -10.84
N GLU A 205 1.97 24.15 -9.90
CA GLU A 205 3.02 24.75 -9.09
C GLU A 205 3.13 24.11 -7.71
N PRO A 206 4.32 24.10 -7.10
CA PRO A 206 4.48 23.69 -5.71
C PRO A 206 3.84 24.70 -4.76
N ASN A 207 3.31 24.21 -3.64
CA ASN A 207 2.71 25.04 -2.60
C ASN A 207 3.33 24.69 -1.24
N ASP A 208 3.87 25.69 -0.55
CA ASP A 208 4.56 25.50 0.73
C ASP A 208 3.61 25.12 1.88
N ASP A 209 2.32 25.37 1.74
CA ASP A 209 1.30 24.87 2.68
C ASP A 209 1.24 23.34 2.72
N PHE A 210 1.74 22.66 1.68
CA PHE A 210 1.82 21.20 1.58
C PHE A 210 3.21 20.64 1.93
N LEU A 211 4.08 21.37 2.64
CA LEU A 211 5.35 20.86 3.17
C LEU A 211 5.13 19.89 4.35
N HIS A 212 4.14 19.02 4.23
CA HIS A 212 3.80 17.98 5.21
C HIS A 212 3.26 16.74 4.51
N HIS A 213 3.20 15.62 5.25
CA HIS A 213 2.56 14.39 4.78
C HIS A 213 1.04 14.51 4.88
N ILE A 214 0.34 13.95 3.88
CA ILE A 214 -1.09 13.68 3.97
C ILE A 214 -1.25 12.38 4.75
N THR A 215 -1.92 12.42 5.89
CA THR A 215 -2.16 11.28 6.80
C THR A 215 -3.64 11.08 7.04
#